data_947b79c28822c780cd08e5679da87ea7
#
_entry.id   947b79c28822c780cd08e5679da87ea7
#
_cell.length_a   1.000
_cell.length_b   1.000
_cell.length_c   1.000
_cell.angle_alpha   90.00
_cell.angle_beta   90.00
_cell.angle_gamma   90.00
#
_symmetry.space_group_name_H-M   'P 1'
#
loop_
_entity.id
_entity.type
_entity.pdbx_description
1 polymer ?
#
loop_
_entity_poly.entity_id
_entity_poly.type
_entity_poly.pdbx_seq_one_letter_code
_entity_poly.pdbx_strand_id
1 'polypeptide(L)'
;MGEGRPLSGSGSVARGRVATRLPAQDLERARRFYAEKLGLEPVEERPGGLLYRTGGGEFALFQSAGAPSGEHTQMGWEVDDIEEAVRELRERGVVFEEYDLPGLTTVEGIAEVAGNYPSKGGIGERAAWFRDSEGNMLGMGQPVKEQSG
;
A
#
# COMPACT_ATOMS: atom_id res chain seq x y z
N MET A 1 25.96 -7.59 -7.65
CA MET A 1 25.75 -7.43 -7.23
C MET A 1 25.34 -6.64 -6.40
N GLY A 2 24.83 -6.18 -6.07
CA GLY A 2 24.32 -5.27 -5.24
C GLY A 2 24.71 -5.45 -3.87
N GLU A 3 25.22 -4.54 -3.32
CA GLU A 3 25.54 -4.66 -2.09
C GLU A 3 24.35 -4.61 -1.35
N GLY A 4 23.84 -5.47 -0.72
CA GLY A 4 22.72 -5.46 0.13
C GLY A 4 22.89 -4.50 1.26
N ARG A 5 21.83 -3.99 1.78
CA ARG A 5 21.88 -3.19 2.98
C ARG A 5 22.23 -4.10 4.14
N PRO A 6 22.94 -3.57 5.16
CA PRO A 6 23.24 -4.39 6.31
C PRO A 6 21.97 -4.84 7.01
N LEU A 7 21.99 -6.06 7.52
CA LEU A 7 20.85 -6.60 8.26
C LEU A 7 20.78 -5.94 9.64
N SER A 8 19.56 -5.85 10.18
CA SER A 8 19.35 -5.28 11.50
C SER A 8 19.86 -6.18 12.63
N GLY A 9 20.15 -7.42 12.33
CA GLY A 9 20.61 -8.35 13.36
C GLY A 9 21.13 -9.62 12.74
N SER A 10 21.23 -10.67 13.54
CA SER A 10 21.66 -11.97 13.07
C SER A 10 20.60 -12.99 13.48
N GLY A 11 20.64 -14.16 12.90
CA GLY A 11 19.67 -15.19 13.20
C GLY A 11 18.65 -15.35 12.11
N SER A 12 17.72 -16.26 12.31
CA SER A 12 16.78 -16.67 11.27
C SER A 12 15.83 -15.54 10.84
N VAL A 13 15.33 -14.77 11.78
CA VAL A 13 14.39 -13.71 11.43
C VAL A 13 15.10 -12.60 10.65
N ALA A 14 16.31 -12.24 11.08
CA ALA A 14 17.05 -11.19 10.39
C ALA A 14 17.40 -11.58 8.95
N ARG A 15 17.56 -12.87 8.68
CA ARG A 15 17.85 -13.35 7.34
C ARG A 15 16.62 -13.67 6.53
N GLY A 16 15.43 -13.60 7.15
CA GLY A 16 14.18 -13.89 6.47
C GLY A 16 13.81 -12.78 5.49
N ARG A 17 12.96 -13.12 4.54
CA ARG A 17 12.45 -12.13 3.62
C ARG A 17 11.06 -11.72 4.08
N VAL A 18 10.82 -10.42 4.13
CA VAL A 18 9.52 -9.90 4.52
C VAL A 18 8.51 -10.23 3.43
N ALA A 19 7.38 -10.78 3.83
CA ALA A 19 6.32 -11.12 2.89
C ALA A 19 5.04 -10.45 3.37
N THR A 20 4.50 -9.55 2.56
CA THR A 20 3.27 -8.85 2.90
C THR A 20 2.08 -9.69 2.46
N ARG A 21 1.11 -9.88 3.36
CA ARG A 21 -0.07 -10.68 3.06
C ARG A 21 -1.31 -9.94 3.51
N LEU A 22 -2.33 -9.95 2.66
CA LEU A 22 -3.61 -9.32 2.95
C LEU A 22 -4.70 -10.38 2.94
N PRO A 23 -5.58 -10.39 3.95
CA PRO A 23 -6.66 -11.37 4.00
C PRO A 23 -7.78 -11.04 3.03
N ALA A 24 -8.41 -12.06 2.50
CA ALA A 24 -9.59 -11.91 1.65
C ALA A 24 -10.59 -12.98 2.00
N GLN A 25 -11.78 -12.58 2.45
CA GLN A 25 -12.81 -13.55 2.73
C GLN A 25 -13.36 -14.15 1.44
N ASP A 26 -13.33 -13.39 0.36
CA ASP A 26 -13.77 -13.85 -0.96
C ASP A 26 -12.64 -13.54 -1.94
N LEU A 27 -11.82 -14.54 -2.21
CA LEU A 27 -10.63 -14.35 -3.05
C LEU A 27 -10.97 -13.95 -4.48
N GLU A 28 -12.09 -14.47 -5.01
CA GLU A 28 -12.52 -14.12 -6.36
C GLU A 28 -12.95 -12.65 -6.42
N ARG A 29 -13.69 -12.19 -5.42
CA ARG A 29 -14.10 -10.80 -5.35
C ARG A 29 -12.89 -9.89 -5.24
N ALA A 30 -11.91 -10.30 -4.42
CA ALA A 30 -10.68 -9.53 -4.27
C ALA A 30 -9.93 -9.47 -5.59
N ARG A 31 -9.84 -10.59 -6.29
CA ARG A 31 -9.15 -10.62 -7.57
C ARG A 31 -9.78 -9.63 -8.56
N ARG A 32 -11.11 -9.58 -8.61
CA ARG A 32 -11.80 -8.62 -9.48
C ARG A 32 -11.52 -7.18 -9.09
N PHE A 33 -11.52 -6.91 -7.78
CA PHE A 33 -11.25 -5.55 -7.31
C PHE A 33 -9.85 -5.10 -7.76
N TYR A 34 -8.85 -5.95 -7.52
CA TYR A 34 -7.48 -5.57 -7.84
C TYR A 34 -7.29 -5.40 -9.35
N ALA A 35 -7.96 -6.20 -10.15
CA ALA A 35 -7.88 -6.06 -11.60
C ALA A 35 -8.58 -4.80 -12.08
N GLU A 36 -9.83 -4.61 -11.67
CA GLU A 36 -10.64 -3.52 -12.20
C GLU A 36 -10.30 -2.16 -11.60
N LYS A 37 -10.03 -2.13 -10.30
CA LYS A 37 -9.82 -0.86 -9.62
C LYS A 37 -8.36 -0.46 -9.54
N LEU A 38 -7.46 -1.42 -9.44
CA LEU A 38 -6.05 -1.10 -9.31
C LEU A 38 -5.23 -1.45 -10.54
N GLY A 39 -5.83 -2.17 -11.49
CA GLY A 39 -5.11 -2.55 -12.70
C GLY A 39 -4.06 -3.63 -12.47
N LEU A 40 -4.24 -4.46 -11.45
CA LEU A 40 -3.25 -5.47 -11.09
C LEU A 40 -3.77 -6.88 -11.34
N GLU A 41 -2.96 -7.67 -12.04
CA GLU A 41 -3.26 -9.08 -12.23
C GLU A 41 -2.23 -9.89 -11.46
N PRO A 42 -2.63 -11.02 -10.87
CA PRO A 42 -1.67 -11.82 -10.13
C PRO A 42 -0.65 -12.44 -11.07
N VAL A 43 0.59 -12.56 -10.60
CA VAL A 43 1.63 -13.23 -11.34
C VAL A 43 1.66 -14.72 -11.01
N GLU A 44 0.99 -15.13 -9.95
CA GLU A 44 0.91 -16.53 -9.57
C GLU A 44 -0.40 -16.76 -8.84
N GLU A 45 -1.07 -17.89 -9.13
CA GLU A 45 -2.33 -18.23 -8.48
C GLU A 45 -2.22 -19.62 -7.88
N ARG A 46 -2.74 -19.77 -6.68
CA ARG A 46 -2.85 -21.05 -5.99
C ARG A 46 -4.25 -21.12 -5.40
N PRO A 47 -4.75 -22.30 -5.05
CA PRO A 47 -6.11 -22.39 -4.50
C PRO A 47 -6.38 -21.49 -3.31
N GLY A 48 -5.41 -21.20 -2.50
CA GLY A 48 -5.61 -20.36 -1.33
C GLY A 48 -4.97 -18.99 -1.41
N GLY A 49 -4.48 -18.57 -2.58
CA GLY A 49 -3.82 -17.26 -2.62
C GLY A 49 -3.45 -16.78 -3.99
N LEU A 50 -3.24 -15.49 -4.07
CA LEU A 50 -2.84 -14.80 -5.30
C LEU A 50 -1.60 -13.98 -4.98
N LEU A 51 -0.59 -14.06 -5.83
CA LEU A 51 0.63 -13.29 -5.65
C LEU A 51 0.69 -12.15 -6.66
N TYR A 52 0.96 -10.96 -6.17
CA TYR A 52 1.06 -9.76 -7.00
C TYR A 52 2.46 -9.19 -6.93
N ARG A 53 2.92 -8.64 -8.04
CA ARG A 53 4.23 -7.99 -8.09
C ARG A 53 4.07 -6.59 -8.66
N THR A 54 4.61 -5.59 -7.95
CA THR A 54 4.61 -4.22 -8.43
C THR A 54 6.06 -3.74 -8.50
N GLY A 55 6.26 -2.47 -8.75
CA GLY A 55 7.58 -1.94 -9.06
C GLY A 55 8.69 -2.23 -8.05
N GLY A 56 8.36 -2.29 -6.79
CA GLY A 56 9.38 -2.47 -5.77
C GLY A 56 9.18 -3.64 -4.85
N GLY A 57 8.19 -4.49 -5.11
CA GLY A 57 7.97 -5.59 -4.19
C GLY A 57 6.80 -6.46 -4.57
N GLU A 58 6.49 -7.37 -3.67
CA GLU A 58 5.42 -8.34 -3.88
C GLU A 58 4.51 -8.36 -2.67
N PHE A 59 3.26 -8.69 -2.90
CA PHE A 59 2.33 -8.97 -1.83
C PHE A 59 1.38 -10.06 -2.27
N ALA A 60 0.72 -10.70 -1.32
CA ALA A 60 -0.20 -11.78 -1.62
C ALA A 60 -1.55 -11.51 -0.98
N LEU A 61 -2.60 -11.93 -1.66
CA LEU A 61 -3.91 -12.03 -1.05
C LEU A 61 -4.09 -13.49 -0.67
N PHE A 62 -4.59 -13.76 0.52
CA PHE A 62 -4.80 -15.14 0.94
C PHE A 62 -6.24 -15.33 1.45
N GLN A 63 -6.77 -16.51 1.22
CA GLN A 63 -8.11 -16.84 1.66
C GLN A 63 -8.14 -16.83 3.18
N SER A 64 -9.08 -16.10 3.76
CA SER A 64 -9.17 -15.97 5.20
C SER A 64 -10.61 -16.05 5.64
N ALA A 65 -10.85 -16.66 6.79
CA ALA A 65 -12.19 -16.69 7.37
C ALA A 65 -12.52 -15.37 8.06
N GLY A 66 -11.49 -14.64 8.52
CA GLY A 66 -11.68 -13.41 9.25
C GLY A 66 -11.50 -12.18 8.38
N ALA A 67 -12.19 -11.11 8.74
CA ALA A 67 -12.04 -9.83 8.05
C ALA A 67 -10.98 -8.97 8.75
N PRO A 68 -10.31 -8.06 8.04
CA PRO A 68 -9.41 -7.12 8.68
C PRO A 68 -10.21 -6.09 9.49
N SER A 69 -9.55 -5.43 10.43
CA SER A 69 -10.24 -4.41 11.21
C SER A 69 -10.59 -3.19 10.35
N GLY A 70 -9.74 -2.87 9.38
CA GLY A 70 -9.94 -1.70 8.54
C GLY A 70 -9.67 -0.39 9.25
N GLU A 71 -9.08 -0.45 10.45
CA GLU A 71 -8.90 0.75 11.27
C GLU A 71 -7.51 1.37 11.13
N HIS A 72 -6.62 0.73 10.40
CA HIS A 72 -5.28 1.26 10.19
C HIS A 72 -4.77 0.84 8.81
N THR A 73 -3.79 1.56 8.31
CA THR A 73 -3.17 1.21 7.03
C THR A 73 -2.48 -0.13 7.17
N GLN A 74 -2.87 -1.08 6.34
CA GLN A 74 -2.36 -2.42 6.39
C GLN A 74 -1.21 -2.63 5.41
N MET A 75 -1.25 -1.93 4.30
CA MET A 75 -0.22 -1.98 3.28
C MET A 75 -0.30 -0.71 2.46
N GLY A 76 0.80 -0.30 1.87
CA GLY A 76 0.77 0.87 1.03
C GLY A 76 1.80 0.79 -0.08
N TRP A 77 1.69 1.73 -1.01
CA TRP A 77 2.64 1.87 -2.09
C TRP A 77 3.27 3.25 -2.03
N GLU A 78 4.54 3.33 -2.31
CA GLU A 78 5.18 4.61 -2.53
C GLU A 78 5.01 4.93 -4.01
N VAL A 79 4.53 6.12 -4.32
CA VAL A 79 4.31 6.53 -5.70
C VAL A 79 5.07 7.82 -5.97
N ASP A 80 5.36 8.06 -7.23
CA ASP A 80 6.12 9.24 -7.61
C ASP A 80 5.26 10.49 -7.71
N ASP A 81 3.99 10.35 -8.03
CA ASP A 81 3.08 11.47 -8.22
C ASP A 81 1.72 11.08 -7.65
N ILE A 82 1.44 11.52 -6.43
CA ILE A 82 0.21 11.12 -5.73
C ILE A 82 -1.03 11.68 -6.40
N GLU A 83 -0.94 12.88 -6.98
CA GLU A 83 -2.12 13.45 -7.62
C GLU A 83 -2.52 12.66 -8.86
N GLU A 84 -1.53 12.24 -9.63
CA GLU A 84 -1.82 11.42 -10.80
C GLU A 84 -2.34 10.05 -10.39
N ALA A 85 -1.75 9.45 -9.35
CA ALA A 85 -2.19 8.14 -8.88
C ALA A 85 -3.64 8.19 -8.38
N VAL A 86 -3.99 9.23 -7.63
CA VAL A 86 -5.35 9.39 -7.13
C VAL A 86 -6.32 9.58 -8.30
N ARG A 87 -5.95 10.41 -9.27
CA ARG A 87 -6.80 10.63 -10.43
C ARG A 87 -7.03 9.35 -11.21
N GLU A 88 -5.97 8.58 -11.44
CA GLU A 88 -6.06 7.32 -12.14
C GLU A 88 -6.98 6.34 -11.44
N LEU A 89 -6.84 6.19 -10.15
CA LEU A 89 -7.67 5.27 -9.41
C LEU A 89 -9.11 5.73 -9.32
N ARG A 90 -9.35 7.04 -9.22
CA ARG A 90 -10.71 7.56 -9.25
C ARG A 90 -11.39 7.25 -10.58
N GLU A 91 -10.66 7.32 -11.67
CA GLU A 91 -11.20 6.98 -12.97
C GLU A 91 -11.59 5.51 -13.05
N ARG A 92 -10.96 4.68 -12.25
CA ARG A 92 -11.30 3.26 -12.16
C ARG A 92 -12.39 2.97 -11.14
N GLY A 93 -12.86 4.00 -10.45
CA GLY A 93 -13.95 3.86 -9.50
C GLY A 93 -13.54 3.70 -8.04
N VAL A 94 -12.29 3.96 -7.72
CA VAL A 94 -11.85 3.90 -6.33
C VAL A 94 -12.36 5.12 -5.59
N VAL A 95 -12.90 4.91 -4.38
CA VAL A 95 -13.37 5.98 -3.52
C VAL A 95 -12.36 6.17 -2.41
N PHE A 96 -11.79 7.37 -2.32
CA PHE A 96 -10.77 7.64 -1.31
C PHE A 96 -11.39 8.09 0.00
N GLU A 97 -10.74 7.73 1.10
CA GLU A 97 -11.18 8.15 2.43
C GLU A 97 -10.89 9.63 2.62
N GLU A 98 -11.77 10.31 3.34
CA GLU A 98 -11.57 11.71 3.66
C GLU A 98 -11.50 11.85 5.17
N TYR A 99 -10.54 12.61 5.64
CA TYR A 99 -10.35 12.81 7.06
C TYR A 99 -10.30 14.30 7.39
N ASP A 100 -10.83 14.66 8.55
CA ASP A 100 -10.71 16.02 9.06
C ASP A 100 -10.50 15.85 10.57
N LEU A 101 -9.30 15.46 10.94
CA LEU A 101 -8.94 15.17 12.31
C LEU A 101 -7.74 16.03 12.70
N PRO A 102 -7.52 16.26 13.99
CA PRO A 102 -6.32 16.97 14.41
C PRO A 102 -5.08 16.28 13.86
N GLY A 103 -4.28 17.02 13.09
CA GLY A 103 -3.07 16.48 12.51
C GLY A 103 -3.27 15.64 11.25
N LEU A 104 -4.52 15.49 10.78
CA LEU A 104 -4.75 14.70 9.59
C LEU A 104 -5.98 15.22 8.85
N THR A 105 -5.77 16.05 7.84
CA THR A 105 -6.85 16.60 7.05
C THR A 105 -6.58 16.31 5.58
N THR A 106 -7.55 15.72 4.88
CA THR A 106 -7.42 15.46 3.46
C THR A 106 -8.12 16.55 2.67
N VAL A 107 -7.58 16.86 1.50
CA VAL A 107 -8.23 17.73 0.53
C VAL A 107 -8.27 16.92 -0.75
N GLU A 108 -9.48 16.59 -1.20
CA GLU A 108 -9.67 15.75 -2.37
C GLU A 108 -8.91 14.43 -2.22
N GLY A 109 -8.99 13.86 -1.03
CA GLY A 109 -8.40 12.56 -0.72
C GLY A 109 -6.94 12.55 -0.36
N ILE A 110 -6.27 13.72 -0.44
CA ILE A 110 -4.82 13.77 -0.19
C ILE A 110 -4.52 14.58 1.06
N ALA A 111 -3.72 14.02 1.94
CA ALA A 111 -3.27 14.71 3.15
C ALA A 111 -1.78 14.97 3.08
N GLU A 112 -1.34 16.04 3.73
CA GLU A 112 0.09 16.29 3.89
C GLU A 112 0.45 15.88 5.30
N VAL A 113 1.37 14.96 5.42
CA VAL A 113 1.77 14.41 6.71
C VAL A 113 3.20 14.83 6.97
N ALA A 114 3.43 15.50 8.11
CA ALA A 114 4.77 15.90 8.49
C ALA A 114 5.53 14.70 9.03
N GLY A 115 6.83 14.72 8.86
CA GLY A 115 7.65 13.67 9.42
C GLY A 115 8.54 13.05 8.36
N ASN A 116 9.51 12.31 8.84
CA ASN A 116 10.49 11.70 7.97
C ASN A 116 10.52 10.20 8.23
N TYR A 117 9.96 9.45 7.33
CA TYR A 117 10.04 8.00 7.42
C TYR A 117 11.41 7.59 6.87
N PRO A 118 12.23 6.91 7.67
CA PRO A 118 13.59 6.60 7.24
C PRO A 118 13.69 5.92 5.89
N SER A 119 12.72 5.08 5.58
CA SER A 119 12.76 4.35 4.31
C SER A 119 12.47 5.24 3.10
N LYS A 120 11.94 6.43 3.32
CA LYS A 120 11.56 7.30 2.21
C LYS A 120 12.47 8.50 2.05
N GLY A 121 13.26 8.82 3.06
CA GLY A 121 14.24 9.89 2.97
C GLY A 121 13.67 11.27 2.74
N GLY A 122 12.44 11.53 3.20
CA GLY A 122 11.81 12.83 3.00
C GLY A 122 11.59 13.57 4.29
N ILE A 123 11.08 14.80 4.18
CA ILE A 123 10.72 15.61 5.34
C ILE A 123 9.22 15.52 5.62
N GLY A 124 8.50 14.84 4.77
CA GLY A 124 7.07 14.63 4.94
C GLY A 124 6.57 13.73 3.86
N GLU A 125 5.26 13.57 3.82
CA GLU A 125 4.64 12.69 2.84
C GLU A 125 3.30 13.25 2.45
N ARG A 126 2.93 13.12 1.18
CA ARG A 126 1.57 13.37 0.74
C ARG A 126 0.93 12.00 0.59
N ALA A 127 -0.20 11.78 1.22
CA ALA A 127 -0.76 10.44 1.34
C ALA A 127 -2.25 10.40 1.04
N ALA A 128 -2.71 9.24 0.59
CA ALA A 128 -4.13 9.01 0.32
C ALA A 128 -4.46 7.58 0.72
N TRP A 129 -5.70 7.35 1.14
CA TRP A 129 -6.12 6.04 1.63
C TRP A 129 -7.42 5.60 1.00
N PHE A 130 -7.55 4.30 0.79
CA PHE A 130 -8.78 3.70 0.28
C PHE A 130 -8.88 2.27 0.79
N ARG A 131 -10.06 1.69 0.69
CA ARG A 131 -10.25 0.31 1.11
C ARG A 131 -10.41 -0.59 -0.10
N ASP A 132 -9.89 -1.81 0.00
CA ASP A 132 -10.15 -2.78 -1.05
C ASP A 132 -11.51 -3.43 -0.81
N SER A 133 -11.87 -4.38 -1.66
CA SER A 133 -13.19 -5.05 -1.56
C SER A 133 -13.35 -5.87 -0.30
N GLU A 134 -12.25 -6.18 0.36
CA GLU A 134 -12.27 -7.05 1.55
C GLU A 134 -12.17 -6.26 2.85
N GLY A 135 -12.10 -4.93 2.75
CA GLY A 135 -12.02 -4.07 3.92
C GLY A 135 -10.61 -3.75 4.38
N ASN A 136 -9.61 -4.15 3.62
CA ASN A 136 -8.24 -3.79 3.96
C ASN A 136 -8.03 -2.31 3.68
N MET A 137 -7.49 -1.58 4.66
CA MET A 137 -7.14 -0.18 4.47
C MET A 137 -5.79 -0.10 3.79
N LEU A 138 -5.76 0.49 2.62
CA LEU A 138 -4.55 0.60 1.82
C LEU A 138 -4.19 2.06 1.65
N GLY A 139 -2.90 2.34 1.49
CA GLY A 139 -2.43 3.70 1.35
C GLY A 139 -1.49 3.89 0.20
N MET A 140 -1.36 5.13 -0.24
CA MET A 140 -0.34 5.53 -1.18
C MET A 140 0.36 6.74 -0.60
N GLY A 141 1.65 6.85 -0.81
CA GLY A 141 2.41 7.98 -0.30
C GLY A 141 3.46 8.45 -1.28
N GLN A 142 3.59 9.76 -1.37
CA GLN A 142 4.65 10.37 -2.15
C GLN A 142 5.55 11.11 -1.18
N PRO A 143 6.83 10.76 -1.09
CA PRO A 143 7.72 11.47 -0.16
C PRO A 143 7.91 12.92 -0.59
N VAL A 144 7.91 13.83 0.38
CA VAL A 144 8.22 15.21 0.14
C VAL A 144 9.66 15.41 0.56
N LYS A 145 10.52 15.72 -0.40
CA LYS A 145 11.94 15.82 -0.13
C LYS A 145 12.32 17.26 0.18
N GLU A 146 13.38 17.40 0.97
CA GLU A 146 13.86 18.73 1.26
C GLU A 146 14.45 19.30 -0.01
N GLN A 147 14.10 20.54 -0.33
CA GLN A 147 14.62 21.16 -1.52
C GLN A 147 15.96 21.76 -1.20
N SER A 148 16.95 21.45 -2.01
CA SER A 148 18.23 22.08 -1.84
C SER A 148 18.11 23.42 -2.50
N GLY A 149 18.36 24.42 -1.76
CA GLY A 149 18.16 25.80 -2.13
C GLY A 149 19.01 26.33 -3.23
#